data_9a0fa327f3045c1a51f2e97fc9ab2084
#
_entry.id   9a0fa327f3045c1a51f2e97fc9ab2084
#
_cell.length_a   1.000
_cell.length_b   1.000
_cell.length_c   1.000
_cell.angle_alpha   90.00
_cell.angle_beta   90.00
_cell.angle_gamma   90.00
#
_symmetry.space_group_name_H-M   'P 1'
#
loop_
_entity.id
_entity.type
_entity.pdbx_description
1 polymer ?
#
loop_
_entity_poly.entity_id
_entity_poly.type
_entity_poly.pdbx_seq_one_letter_code
_entity_poly.pdbx_strand_id
1 'polypeptide(L)'
;MVNYLTVMKEYWDGRFGGEGRIWGCEPSTTAVRALTLFQQKSATTVLVPGSGYGRNSKLFSDAGLEVTGIEISSEATTLAQAYDSRTTYFCASFLDISLAEESYDAIYCFNVLHLFRQHERSLFIQKCHHVLKKGGVGFFAVFSDMETSFGKGQQVEENTFESKPGRPVHYYTEQDLKNQLDLFSILETGTAEDSEDHGKEGPHIHVVRYIMVEKI
;
A
#
# COMPACT_ATOMS: atom_id res chain seq x y z
N MET A 1 -22.62 -15.40 1.31
CA MET A 1 -21.32 -14.97 1.87
C MET A 1 -21.10 -13.51 1.49
N VAL A 2 -20.90 -12.63 2.46
CA VAL A 2 -20.54 -11.23 2.18
C VAL A 2 -19.15 -11.24 1.53
N ASN A 3 -19.02 -10.57 0.41
CA ASN A 3 -17.72 -10.47 -0.26
C ASN A 3 -16.77 -9.63 0.62
N TYR A 4 -15.63 -10.17 0.97
CA TYR A 4 -14.60 -9.52 1.78
C TYR A 4 -14.23 -8.12 1.28
N LEU A 5 -14.08 -7.96 -0.04
CA LEU A 5 -13.78 -6.66 -0.66
C LEU A 5 -14.89 -5.62 -0.43
N THR A 6 -16.15 -6.07 -0.37
CA THR A 6 -17.29 -5.19 -0.04
C THR A 6 -17.17 -4.66 1.40
N VAL A 7 -16.85 -5.53 2.36
CA VAL A 7 -16.64 -5.14 3.77
C VAL A 7 -15.48 -4.13 3.89
N MET A 8 -14.39 -4.36 3.19
CA MET A 8 -13.24 -3.45 3.17
C MET A 8 -13.60 -2.09 2.57
N LYS A 9 -14.33 -2.09 1.44
CA LYS A 9 -14.81 -0.86 0.80
C LYS A 9 -15.70 -0.04 1.74
N GLU A 10 -16.72 -0.66 2.32
CA GLU A 10 -17.66 0.00 3.24
C GLU A 10 -16.93 0.59 4.47
N TYR A 11 -15.96 -0.15 5.00
CA TYR A 11 -15.15 0.34 6.11
C TYR A 11 -14.36 1.60 5.74
N TRP A 12 -13.64 1.56 4.61
CA TRP A 12 -12.81 2.69 4.19
C TRP A 12 -13.66 3.89 3.74
N ASP A 13 -14.78 3.65 3.06
CA ASP A 13 -15.74 4.72 2.72
C ASP A 13 -16.25 5.42 4.00
N GLY A 14 -16.67 4.65 4.99
CA GLY A 14 -17.12 5.21 6.27
C GLY A 14 -16.03 6.00 6.99
N ARG A 15 -14.80 5.52 6.96
CA ARG A 15 -13.67 6.16 7.61
C ARG A 15 -13.27 7.46 6.93
N PHE A 16 -13.05 7.44 5.61
CA PHE A 16 -12.67 8.63 4.85
C PHE A 16 -13.79 9.66 4.76
N GLY A 17 -15.05 9.23 4.67
CA GLY A 17 -16.21 10.13 4.69
C GLY A 17 -16.40 10.84 6.03
N GLY A 18 -16.08 10.16 7.15
CA GLY A 18 -16.20 10.73 8.50
C GLY A 18 -15.01 11.57 8.97
N GLU A 19 -13.78 11.18 8.56
CA GLU A 19 -12.54 11.73 9.10
C GLU A 19 -11.70 12.49 8.05
N GLY A 20 -12.02 12.36 6.77
CA GLY A 20 -11.31 13.05 5.68
C GLY A 20 -9.87 12.56 5.50
N ARG A 21 -8.90 13.48 5.52
CA ARG A 21 -7.46 13.18 5.41
C ARG A 21 -6.88 12.76 6.76
N ILE A 22 -7.20 11.55 7.16
CA ILE A 22 -7.00 10.97 8.50
C ILE A 22 -5.55 11.09 9.00
N TRP A 23 -4.58 10.90 8.12
CA TRP A 23 -3.15 10.84 8.45
C TRP A 23 -2.39 12.11 8.03
N GLY A 24 -3.08 13.24 7.93
CA GLY A 24 -2.49 14.53 7.56
C GLY A 24 -2.11 14.63 6.08
N CYS A 25 -1.24 15.59 5.78
CA CYS A 25 -0.85 15.91 4.40
C CYS A 25 0.59 15.52 4.07
N GLU A 26 1.42 15.27 5.08
CA GLU A 26 2.81 14.91 4.88
C GLU A 26 2.93 13.48 4.35
N PRO A 27 3.78 13.23 3.35
CA PRO A 27 4.04 11.89 2.86
C PRO A 27 4.70 11.03 3.96
N SER A 28 4.50 9.72 3.91
CA SER A 28 5.18 8.78 4.80
C SER A 28 6.70 8.82 4.58
N THR A 29 7.48 8.50 5.63
CA THR A 29 8.93 8.42 5.55
C THR A 29 9.39 7.41 4.49
N THR A 30 8.63 6.33 4.34
CA THR A 30 8.87 5.30 3.32
C THR A 30 8.60 5.79 1.90
N ALA A 31 7.65 6.72 1.69
CA ALA A 31 7.40 7.31 0.37
C ALA A 31 8.58 8.20 -0.09
N VAL A 32 9.17 8.96 0.84
CA VAL A 32 10.36 9.76 0.55
C VAL A 32 11.54 8.86 0.14
N ARG A 33 11.71 7.73 0.82
CA ARG A 33 12.73 6.73 0.49
C ARG A 33 12.46 6.05 -0.86
N ALA A 34 11.19 5.72 -1.13
CA ALA A 34 10.78 5.16 -2.41
C ALA A 34 11.05 6.10 -3.58
N LEU A 35 10.77 7.41 -3.41
CA LEU A 35 11.07 8.42 -4.42
C LEU A 35 12.56 8.43 -4.78
N THR A 36 13.45 8.34 -3.79
CA THR A 36 14.89 8.25 -4.02
C THR A 36 15.26 7.04 -4.88
N LEU A 37 14.70 5.86 -4.57
CA LEU A 37 14.91 4.65 -5.38
C LEU A 37 14.40 4.84 -6.81
N PHE A 38 13.19 5.40 -6.98
CA PHE A 38 12.57 5.60 -8.29
C PHE A 38 13.39 6.55 -9.17
N GLN A 39 13.92 7.62 -8.57
CA GLN A 39 14.81 8.56 -9.25
C GLN A 39 16.14 7.90 -9.67
N GLN A 40 16.76 7.11 -8.79
CA GLN A 40 17.99 6.36 -9.09
C GLN A 40 17.79 5.36 -10.25
N LYS A 41 16.60 4.80 -10.35
CA LYS A 41 16.20 3.88 -11.43
C LYS A 41 15.62 4.58 -12.66
N SER A 42 15.62 5.93 -12.69
CA SER A 42 15.07 6.74 -13.77
C SER A 42 13.62 6.39 -14.11
N ALA A 43 12.83 6.02 -13.09
CA ALA A 43 11.41 5.74 -13.26
C ALA A 43 10.67 6.99 -13.72
N THR A 44 9.71 6.82 -14.61
CA THR A 44 8.84 7.89 -15.11
C THR A 44 7.38 7.63 -14.78
N THR A 45 6.98 6.37 -14.67
CA THR A 45 5.60 5.95 -14.36
C THR A 45 5.54 5.20 -13.04
N VAL A 46 4.61 5.58 -12.16
CA VAL A 46 4.45 4.98 -10.83
C VAL A 46 3.01 4.53 -10.61
N LEU A 47 2.83 3.29 -10.19
CA LEU A 47 1.56 2.73 -9.73
C LEU A 47 1.51 2.74 -8.20
N VAL A 48 0.38 3.22 -7.64
CA VAL A 48 0.14 3.28 -6.20
C VAL A 48 -1.15 2.52 -5.84
N PRO A 49 -1.08 1.19 -5.61
CA PRO A 49 -2.23 0.42 -5.14
C PRO A 49 -2.60 0.82 -3.72
N GLY A 50 -3.89 1.04 -3.45
CA GLY A 50 -4.40 1.54 -2.17
C GLY A 50 -3.91 2.95 -1.89
N SER A 51 -4.09 3.85 -2.87
CA SER A 51 -3.55 5.23 -2.82
C SER A 51 -4.17 6.11 -1.72
N GLY A 52 -5.28 5.66 -1.10
CA GLY A 52 -6.01 6.46 -0.13
C GLY A 52 -6.42 7.83 -0.72
N TYR A 53 -6.34 8.86 0.09
CA TYR A 53 -6.60 10.25 -0.34
C TYR A 53 -5.39 10.91 -1.03
N GLY A 54 -4.38 10.13 -1.46
CA GLY A 54 -3.34 10.60 -2.35
C GLY A 54 -2.13 11.25 -1.69
N ARG A 55 -1.95 11.23 -0.35
CA ARG A 55 -0.81 11.92 0.31
C ARG A 55 0.56 11.49 -0.21
N ASN A 56 0.74 10.18 -0.43
CA ASN A 56 1.99 9.63 -0.96
C ASN A 56 2.07 9.78 -2.48
N SER A 57 0.95 9.61 -3.20
CA SER A 57 0.88 9.80 -4.65
C SER A 57 1.29 11.20 -5.06
N LYS A 58 0.85 12.21 -4.29
CA LYS A 58 1.20 13.61 -4.52
C LYS A 58 2.70 13.88 -4.46
N LEU A 59 3.44 13.23 -3.56
CA LEU A 59 4.91 13.36 -3.51
C LEU A 59 5.55 12.95 -4.84
N PHE A 60 5.09 11.86 -5.44
CA PHE A 60 5.62 11.37 -6.71
C PHE A 60 5.22 12.26 -7.89
N SER A 61 3.97 12.74 -7.92
CA SER A 61 3.50 13.66 -8.97
C SER A 61 4.17 15.03 -8.86
N ASP A 62 4.41 15.52 -7.64
CA ASP A 62 5.18 16.76 -7.40
C ASP A 62 6.63 16.65 -7.89
N ALA A 63 7.20 15.45 -7.84
CA ALA A 63 8.53 15.15 -8.37
C ALA A 63 8.57 14.95 -9.91
N GLY A 64 7.42 15.10 -10.60
CA GLY A 64 7.32 15.03 -12.05
C GLY A 64 7.11 13.62 -12.61
N LEU A 65 6.78 12.63 -11.77
CA LEU A 65 6.44 11.28 -12.22
C LEU A 65 4.97 11.23 -12.68
N GLU A 66 4.68 10.41 -13.68
CA GLU A 66 3.32 10.06 -14.07
C GLU A 66 2.77 9.02 -13.08
N VAL A 67 1.77 9.41 -12.29
CA VAL A 67 1.27 8.58 -11.19
C VAL A 67 -0.13 8.07 -11.48
N THR A 68 -0.32 6.77 -11.26
CA THR A 68 -1.64 6.11 -11.25
C THR A 68 -1.94 5.61 -9.84
N GLY A 69 -3.00 6.13 -9.23
CA GLY A 69 -3.54 5.67 -7.95
C GLY A 69 -4.74 4.74 -8.15
N ILE A 70 -4.77 3.63 -7.43
CA ILE A 70 -5.94 2.73 -7.40
C ILE A 70 -6.42 2.65 -5.97
N GLU A 71 -7.69 2.97 -5.74
CA GLU A 71 -8.28 3.02 -4.41
C GLU A 71 -9.69 2.40 -4.44
N ILE A 72 -9.98 1.55 -3.46
CA ILE A 72 -11.28 0.88 -3.38
C ILE A 72 -12.38 1.80 -2.85
N SER A 73 -12.02 2.78 -2.01
CA SER A 73 -12.95 3.75 -1.42
C SER A 73 -13.26 4.88 -2.39
N SER A 74 -14.55 5.09 -2.64
CA SER A 74 -15.03 6.23 -3.44
C SER A 74 -14.80 7.56 -2.73
N GLU A 75 -14.92 7.58 -1.40
CA GLU A 75 -14.67 8.77 -0.58
C GLU A 75 -13.19 9.17 -0.64
N ALA A 76 -12.29 8.20 -0.45
CA ALA A 76 -10.85 8.47 -0.57
C ALA A 76 -10.45 8.92 -1.97
N THR A 77 -11.02 8.29 -3.02
CA THR A 77 -10.76 8.67 -4.41
C THR A 77 -11.19 10.11 -4.69
N THR A 78 -12.35 10.52 -4.19
CA THR A 78 -12.84 11.91 -4.30
C THR A 78 -11.91 12.90 -3.61
N LEU A 79 -11.46 12.57 -2.40
CA LEU A 79 -10.48 13.38 -1.66
C LEU A 79 -9.13 13.45 -2.40
N ALA A 80 -8.68 12.34 -2.99
CA ALA A 80 -7.42 12.26 -3.73
C ALA A 80 -7.44 13.14 -4.99
N GLN A 81 -8.51 13.07 -5.78
CA GLN A 81 -8.69 13.89 -6.99
C GLN A 81 -8.71 15.39 -6.67
N ALA A 82 -9.34 15.76 -5.54
CA ALA A 82 -9.34 17.15 -5.06
C ALA A 82 -7.97 17.60 -4.51
N TYR A 83 -7.17 16.67 -3.98
CA TYR A 83 -5.88 16.96 -3.36
C TYR A 83 -4.73 17.01 -4.36
N ASP A 84 -4.75 16.15 -5.38
CA ASP A 84 -3.73 16.08 -6.43
C ASP A 84 -4.36 15.79 -7.80
N SER A 85 -4.56 16.82 -8.60
CA SER A 85 -5.15 16.73 -9.94
C SER A 85 -4.19 16.21 -11.03
N ARG A 86 -2.92 16.00 -10.71
CA ARG A 86 -1.91 15.47 -11.66
C ARG A 86 -1.86 13.95 -11.67
N THR A 87 -2.24 13.31 -10.57
CA THR A 87 -2.35 11.86 -10.48
C THR A 87 -3.65 11.37 -11.11
N THR A 88 -3.60 10.32 -11.91
CA THR A 88 -4.78 9.61 -12.41
C THR A 88 -5.27 8.63 -11.36
N TYR A 89 -6.49 8.83 -10.84
CA TYR A 89 -7.07 7.95 -9.82
C TYR A 89 -8.20 7.10 -10.38
N PHE A 90 -8.16 5.80 -10.08
CA PHE A 90 -9.24 4.85 -10.37
C PHE A 90 -9.88 4.37 -9.07
N CYS A 91 -11.21 4.54 -8.95
CA CYS A 91 -11.99 3.96 -7.85
C CYS A 91 -12.30 2.49 -8.17
N ALA A 92 -11.43 1.58 -7.72
CA ALA A 92 -11.54 0.15 -8.00
C ALA A 92 -10.75 -0.68 -6.98
N SER A 93 -11.09 -1.97 -6.86
CA SER A 93 -10.19 -2.93 -6.20
C SER A 93 -8.96 -3.18 -7.08
N PHE A 94 -7.78 -3.09 -6.49
CA PHE A 94 -6.54 -3.44 -7.21
C PHE A 94 -6.55 -4.90 -7.68
N LEU A 95 -7.20 -5.80 -6.98
CA LEU A 95 -7.30 -7.20 -7.37
C LEU A 95 -8.16 -7.39 -8.63
N ASP A 96 -9.19 -6.54 -8.84
CA ASP A 96 -10.19 -6.72 -9.89
C ASP A 96 -9.93 -5.87 -11.15
N ILE A 97 -9.28 -4.70 -11.01
CA ILE A 97 -9.03 -3.80 -12.14
C ILE A 97 -8.09 -4.46 -13.16
N SER A 98 -8.40 -4.34 -14.45
CA SER A 98 -7.49 -4.77 -15.52
C SER A 98 -6.44 -3.69 -15.79
N LEU A 99 -5.17 -4.07 -15.75
CA LEU A 99 -4.02 -3.21 -16.06
C LEU A 99 -3.17 -3.89 -17.12
N ALA A 100 -2.55 -3.08 -17.99
CA ALA A 100 -1.67 -3.60 -19.02
C ALA A 100 -0.40 -4.20 -18.40
N GLU A 101 0.10 -5.26 -19.01
CA GLU A 101 1.39 -5.86 -18.67
C GLU A 101 2.53 -4.87 -18.92
N GLU A 102 3.56 -4.90 -18.08
CA GLU A 102 4.80 -4.13 -18.23
C GLU A 102 4.57 -2.63 -18.52
N SER A 103 3.61 -2.02 -17.83
CA SER A 103 3.20 -0.63 -18.06
C SER A 103 3.82 0.38 -17.08
N TYR A 104 4.35 -0.08 -15.95
CA TYR A 104 4.90 0.80 -14.92
C TYR A 104 6.39 0.56 -14.67
N ASP A 105 7.14 1.66 -14.47
CA ASP A 105 8.55 1.61 -14.07
C ASP A 105 8.69 1.33 -12.58
N ALA A 106 7.70 1.80 -11.77
CA ALA A 106 7.74 1.62 -10.33
C ALA A 106 6.36 1.33 -9.73
N ILE A 107 6.37 0.66 -8.56
CA ILE A 107 5.20 0.45 -7.70
C ILE A 107 5.55 0.93 -6.30
N TYR A 108 4.64 1.70 -5.69
CA TYR A 108 4.67 2.03 -4.27
C TYR A 108 3.43 1.50 -3.58
N CYS A 109 3.59 0.52 -2.69
CA CYS A 109 2.51 -0.09 -1.92
C CYS A 109 2.76 0.15 -0.42
N PHE A 110 1.94 0.98 0.21
CA PHE A 110 2.07 1.38 1.61
C PHE A 110 0.83 0.99 2.39
N ASN A 111 1.02 0.14 3.40
CA ASN A 111 0.00 -0.28 4.35
C ASN A 111 -1.27 -0.88 3.70
N VAL A 112 -1.11 -1.62 2.59
CA VAL A 112 -2.20 -2.27 1.87
C VAL A 112 -2.05 -3.79 1.83
N LEU A 113 -0.88 -4.31 1.45
CA LEU A 113 -0.65 -5.75 1.26
C LEU A 113 -0.99 -6.56 2.54
N HIS A 114 -0.72 -6.02 3.71
CA HIS A 114 -1.00 -6.67 4.98
C HIS A 114 -2.50 -6.76 5.35
N LEU A 115 -3.38 -6.07 4.60
CA LEU A 115 -4.83 -6.11 4.82
C LEU A 115 -5.53 -7.30 4.18
N PHE A 116 -4.79 -8.14 3.48
CA PHE A 116 -5.30 -9.30 2.75
C PHE A 116 -4.98 -10.62 3.45
N ARG A 117 -5.77 -11.65 3.15
CA ARG A 117 -5.44 -13.04 3.48
C ARG A 117 -4.40 -13.58 2.50
N GLN A 118 -3.82 -14.73 2.81
CA GLN A 118 -2.70 -15.31 2.07
C GLN A 118 -2.99 -15.46 0.57
N HIS A 119 -4.19 -15.91 0.21
CA HIS A 119 -4.58 -16.07 -1.18
C HIS A 119 -4.58 -14.73 -1.94
N GLU A 120 -5.22 -13.71 -1.39
CA GLU A 120 -5.29 -12.38 -1.98
C GLU A 120 -3.92 -11.69 -2.00
N ARG A 121 -3.07 -11.90 -0.97
CA ARG A 121 -1.68 -11.40 -0.98
C ARG A 121 -0.89 -11.97 -2.16
N SER A 122 -1.03 -13.28 -2.43
CA SER A 122 -0.38 -13.92 -3.57
C SER A 122 -0.87 -13.35 -4.90
N LEU A 123 -2.17 -13.15 -5.08
CA LEU A 123 -2.74 -12.53 -6.28
C LEU A 123 -2.26 -11.08 -6.45
N PHE A 124 -2.21 -10.32 -5.35
CA PHE A 124 -1.73 -8.94 -5.34
C PHE A 124 -0.28 -8.84 -5.83
N ILE A 125 0.60 -9.70 -5.30
CA ILE A 125 2.01 -9.74 -5.64
C ILE A 125 2.23 -10.17 -7.11
N GLN A 126 1.51 -11.21 -7.57
CA GLN A 126 1.54 -11.63 -8.96
C GLN A 126 1.11 -10.50 -9.91
N LYS A 127 0.08 -9.74 -9.52
CA LYS A 127 -0.38 -8.60 -10.31
C LYS A 127 0.64 -7.47 -10.33
N CYS A 128 1.28 -7.16 -9.20
CA CYS A 128 2.39 -6.21 -9.15
C CYS A 128 3.52 -6.64 -10.09
N HIS A 129 3.89 -7.92 -10.07
CA HIS A 129 4.91 -8.45 -10.97
C HIS A 129 4.48 -8.35 -12.44
N HIS A 130 3.22 -8.65 -12.76
CA HIS A 130 2.69 -8.57 -14.12
C HIS A 130 2.78 -7.14 -14.69
N VAL A 131 2.39 -6.14 -13.92
CA VAL A 131 2.30 -4.74 -14.41
C VAL A 131 3.63 -3.99 -14.39
N LEU A 132 4.62 -4.44 -13.61
CA LEU A 132 5.97 -3.88 -13.64
C LEU A 132 6.69 -4.26 -14.94
N LYS A 133 7.38 -3.29 -15.53
CA LYS A 133 8.33 -3.52 -16.62
C LYS A 133 9.52 -4.35 -16.12
N LYS A 134 10.22 -5.03 -17.03
CA LYS A 134 11.54 -5.62 -16.72
C LYS A 134 12.50 -4.53 -16.25
N GLY A 135 13.23 -4.79 -15.17
CA GLY A 135 14.07 -3.79 -14.49
C GLY A 135 13.27 -2.75 -13.69
N GLY A 136 11.94 -2.83 -13.72
CA GLY A 136 11.08 -1.98 -12.88
C GLY A 136 11.18 -2.35 -11.41
N VAL A 137 10.94 -1.38 -10.52
CA VAL A 137 11.16 -1.53 -9.08
C VAL A 137 9.88 -1.41 -8.28
N GLY A 138 9.79 -2.17 -7.19
CA GLY A 138 8.71 -2.10 -6.22
C GLY A 138 9.22 -1.67 -4.84
N PHE A 139 8.45 -0.83 -4.17
CA PHE A 139 8.62 -0.52 -2.76
C PHE A 139 7.35 -0.92 -2.02
N PHE A 140 7.47 -1.88 -1.10
CA PHE A 140 6.36 -2.35 -0.27
C PHE A 140 6.65 -2.03 1.19
N ALA A 141 5.70 -1.40 1.86
CA ALA A 141 5.72 -1.19 3.31
C ALA A 141 4.47 -1.82 3.92
N VAL A 142 4.69 -2.61 4.97
CA VAL A 142 3.67 -3.46 5.62
C VAL A 142 3.84 -3.43 7.13
N PHE A 143 2.82 -3.81 7.88
CA PHE A 143 2.95 -3.92 9.33
C PHE A 143 3.95 -5.02 9.71
N SER A 144 4.84 -4.66 10.64
CA SER A 144 5.85 -5.54 11.22
C SER A 144 5.24 -6.43 12.31
N ASP A 145 5.85 -7.58 12.55
CA ASP A 145 5.66 -8.41 13.76
C ASP A 145 6.08 -7.68 15.07
N MET A 146 6.75 -6.52 14.95
CA MET A 146 7.06 -5.62 16.07
C MET A 146 5.98 -4.56 16.33
N GLU A 147 4.92 -4.52 15.51
CA GLU A 147 3.82 -3.58 15.69
C GLU A 147 3.05 -3.87 16.99
N THR A 148 2.69 -2.83 17.74
CA THR A 148 2.00 -2.96 19.04
C THR A 148 0.66 -3.68 18.98
N SER A 149 0.06 -3.75 17.80
CA SER A 149 -1.19 -4.47 17.53
C SER A 149 -1.01 -5.95 17.18
N PHE A 150 0.22 -6.45 17.02
CA PHE A 150 0.49 -7.86 16.76
C PHE A 150 -0.12 -8.77 17.84
N GLY A 151 -0.79 -9.83 17.41
CA GLY A 151 -1.43 -10.80 18.30
C GLY A 151 -2.78 -10.37 18.89
N LYS A 152 -3.28 -9.15 18.56
CA LYS A 152 -4.59 -8.69 19.04
C LYS A 152 -5.70 -9.16 18.12
N GLY A 153 -6.71 -9.83 18.70
CA GLY A 153 -7.88 -10.34 17.98
C GLY A 153 -7.82 -11.85 17.76
N GLN A 154 -8.69 -12.35 16.89
CA GLN A 154 -8.74 -13.76 16.52
C GLN A 154 -7.69 -14.05 15.46
N GLN A 155 -6.82 -15.03 15.71
CA GLN A 155 -5.91 -15.52 14.69
C GLN A 155 -6.69 -16.30 13.62
N VAL A 156 -6.57 -15.89 12.37
CA VAL A 156 -7.29 -16.47 11.21
C VAL A 156 -6.36 -17.20 10.24
N GLU A 157 -5.08 -16.79 10.20
CA GLU A 157 -3.97 -17.47 9.51
C GLU A 157 -2.69 -17.25 10.35
N GLU A 158 -1.59 -17.88 9.98
CA GLU A 158 -0.30 -17.61 10.63
C GLU A 158 0.02 -16.11 10.54
N ASN A 159 0.38 -15.50 11.66
CA ASN A 159 0.67 -14.05 11.82
C ASN A 159 -0.44 -13.11 11.28
N THR A 160 -1.68 -13.61 11.11
CA THR A 160 -2.83 -12.84 10.64
C THR A 160 -3.93 -12.84 11.69
N PHE A 161 -4.33 -11.65 12.12
CA PHE A 161 -5.31 -11.47 13.20
C PHE A 161 -6.46 -10.56 12.76
N GLU A 162 -7.67 -10.89 13.19
CA GLU A 162 -8.86 -10.04 13.06
C GLU A 162 -9.23 -9.45 14.42
N SER A 163 -8.87 -8.21 14.66
CA SER A 163 -9.36 -7.44 15.82
C SER A 163 -10.79 -6.93 15.59
N LYS A 164 -11.21 -6.85 14.34
CA LYS A 164 -12.58 -6.54 13.91
C LYS A 164 -12.99 -7.54 12.83
N PRO A 165 -14.21 -8.10 12.89
CA PRO A 165 -14.67 -9.14 11.96
C PRO A 165 -14.51 -8.71 10.49
N GLY A 166 -13.98 -9.60 9.65
CA GLY A 166 -13.78 -9.37 8.23
C GLY A 166 -12.64 -8.39 7.88
N ARG A 167 -11.80 -8.05 8.85
CA ARG A 167 -10.66 -7.16 8.67
C ARG A 167 -9.38 -7.81 9.17
N PRO A 168 -8.81 -8.75 8.40
CA PRO A 168 -7.54 -9.35 8.73
C PRO A 168 -6.42 -8.32 8.63
N VAL A 169 -5.44 -8.46 9.51
CA VAL A 169 -4.16 -7.76 9.44
C VAL A 169 -3.08 -8.82 9.59
N HIS A 170 -2.23 -8.92 8.57
CA HIS A 170 -1.08 -9.80 8.57
C HIS A 170 0.17 -9.03 9.01
N TYR A 171 0.90 -9.57 9.96
CA TYR A 171 2.11 -8.94 10.51
C TYR A 171 3.34 -9.70 10.01
N TYR A 172 4.19 -9.00 9.29
CA TYR A 172 5.31 -9.61 8.60
C TYR A 172 6.56 -9.74 9.47
N THR A 173 7.14 -10.94 9.49
CA THR A 173 8.58 -11.06 9.76
C THR A 173 9.37 -10.70 8.51
N GLU A 174 10.67 -10.44 8.64
CA GLU A 174 11.52 -10.18 7.48
C GLU A 174 11.55 -11.36 6.51
N GLN A 175 11.63 -12.59 7.05
CA GLN A 175 11.70 -13.79 6.23
C GLN A 175 10.39 -14.04 5.48
N ASP A 176 9.24 -13.80 6.13
CA ASP A 176 7.93 -13.96 5.49
C ASP A 176 7.76 -12.97 4.33
N LEU A 177 8.14 -11.70 4.54
CA LEU A 177 8.08 -10.68 3.49
C LEU A 177 8.96 -11.05 2.28
N LYS A 178 10.19 -11.54 2.53
CA LYS A 178 11.09 -12.04 1.49
C LYS A 178 10.50 -13.23 0.74
N ASN A 179 9.92 -14.18 1.46
CA ASN A 179 9.33 -15.39 0.87
C ASN A 179 8.12 -15.07 -0.01
N GLN A 180 7.29 -14.10 0.40
CA GLN A 180 6.11 -13.72 -0.39
C GLN A 180 6.46 -12.93 -1.65
N LEU A 181 7.60 -12.26 -1.68
CA LEU A 181 8.10 -11.48 -2.83
C LEU A 181 9.18 -12.20 -3.63
N ASP A 182 9.19 -13.54 -3.62
CA ASP A 182 10.19 -14.39 -4.30
C ASP A 182 10.19 -14.30 -5.83
N LEU A 183 9.13 -13.74 -6.42
CA LEU A 183 9.06 -13.42 -7.85
C LEU A 183 10.03 -12.29 -8.28
N PHE A 184 10.61 -11.58 -7.31
CA PHE A 184 11.46 -10.42 -7.55
C PHE A 184 12.88 -10.63 -7.03
N SER A 185 13.82 -9.88 -7.58
CA SER A 185 15.13 -9.69 -6.96
C SER A 185 15.03 -8.70 -5.81
N ILE A 186 15.47 -9.08 -4.62
CA ILE A 186 15.45 -8.21 -3.44
C ILE A 186 16.63 -7.27 -3.48
N LEU A 187 16.38 -5.97 -3.46
CA LEU A 187 17.41 -4.92 -3.41
C LEU A 187 17.76 -4.54 -1.98
N GLU A 188 16.75 -4.37 -1.12
CA GLU A 188 16.93 -3.96 0.27
C GLU A 188 15.72 -4.36 1.11
N THR A 189 15.94 -4.63 2.39
CA THR A 189 14.90 -4.77 3.41
C THR A 189 15.26 -3.99 4.65
N GLY A 190 14.24 -3.59 5.42
CA GLY A 190 14.46 -2.93 6.70
C GLY A 190 13.16 -2.65 7.44
N THR A 191 13.28 -1.90 8.51
CA THR A 191 12.17 -1.37 9.28
C THR A 191 12.19 0.15 9.27
N ALA A 192 11.03 0.75 9.40
CA ALA A 192 10.86 2.19 9.55
C ALA A 192 9.78 2.47 10.59
N GLU A 193 9.93 3.57 11.29
CA GLU A 193 8.87 4.15 12.09
C GLU A 193 8.13 5.19 11.24
N ASP A 194 6.81 5.07 11.21
CA ASP A 194 5.94 6.03 10.54
C ASP A 194 5.00 6.65 11.58
N SER A 195 5.17 7.95 11.81
CA SER A 195 4.33 8.69 12.75
C SER A 195 3.10 9.18 12.02
N GLU A 196 1.94 8.76 12.48
CA GLU A 196 0.64 9.16 11.94
C GLU A 196 -0.19 9.84 13.02
N ASP A 197 -0.86 10.94 12.66
CA ASP A 197 -1.88 11.54 13.52
C ASP A 197 -3.23 10.86 13.22
N HIS A 198 -3.75 10.12 14.17
CA HIS A 198 -5.03 9.46 14.06
C HIS A 198 -6.22 10.34 14.51
N GLY A 199 -6.04 11.64 14.49
CA GLY A 199 -7.08 12.61 14.87
C GLY A 199 -7.51 12.44 16.33
N LYS A 200 -8.72 11.93 16.58
CA LYS A 200 -9.25 11.76 17.94
C LYS A 200 -8.48 10.74 18.79
N GLU A 201 -7.78 9.81 18.17
CA GLU A 201 -6.96 8.79 18.86
C GLU A 201 -5.54 9.31 19.19
N GLY A 202 -5.18 10.48 18.65
CA GLY A 202 -3.89 11.12 18.87
C GLY A 202 -2.75 10.55 18.00
N PRO A 203 -1.53 11.05 18.18
CA PRO A 203 -0.38 10.59 17.41
C PRO A 203 -0.06 9.13 17.75
N HIS A 204 0.21 8.34 16.71
CA HIS A 204 0.59 6.95 16.81
C HIS A 204 1.85 6.69 15.96
N ILE A 205 2.74 5.81 16.44
CA ILE A 205 3.91 5.39 15.69
C ILE A 205 3.69 3.94 15.26
N HIS A 206 3.67 3.71 13.96
CA HIS A 206 3.64 2.38 13.38
C HIS A 206 5.05 1.89 13.10
N VAL A 207 5.33 0.64 13.43
CA VAL A 207 6.56 -0.04 13.04
C VAL A 207 6.28 -0.85 11.79
N VAL A 208 6.69 -0.32 10.65
CA VAL A 208 6.53 -0.99 9.36
C VAL A 208 7.81 -1.70 8.94
N ARG A 209 7.64 -2.85 8.26
CA ARG A 209 8.71 -3.46 7.46
C ARG A 209 8.60 -2.95 6.04
N TYR A 210 9.74 -2.66 5.44
CA TYR A 210 9.77 -2.37 4.02
C TYR A 210 10.70 -3.33 3.28
N ILE A 211 10.41 -3.48 2.00
CA ILE A 211 11.23 -4.22 1.06
C ILE A 211 11.26 -3.47 -0.27
N MET A 212 12.45 -3.35 -0.83
CA MET A 212 12.69 -2.84 -2.17
C MET A 212 13.03 -4.01 -3.08
N VAL A 213 12.36 -4.10 -4.21
CA VAL A 213 12.50 -5.21 -5.15
C VAL A 213 12.65 -4.72 -6.58
N GLU A 214 13.18 -5.59 -7.45
CA GLU A 214 13.30 -5.36 -8.88
C GLU A 214 12.76 -6.57 -9.66
N LYS A 215 11.97 -6.33 -10.71
CA LYS A 215 11.53 -7.37 -11.64
C LYS A 215 12.66 -7.69 -12.59
N ILE A 216 13.06 -8.96 -12.66
CA ILE A 216 14.17 -9.48 -13.50
C ILE A 216 13.66 -9.82 -14.91
#